data_755c331c13baacdb03d9e7f83c007ee8
#
_entry.id   755c331c13baacdb03d9e7f83c007ee8
#
_cell.length_a   1.000
_cell.length_b   1.000
_cell.length_c   1.000
_cell.angle_alpha   90.00
_cell.angle_beta   90.00
_cell.angle_gamma   90.00
#
_symmetry.space_group_name_H-M   'P 1'
#
loop_
_entity.id
_entity.type
_entity.pdbx_description
1 polymer ?
#
loop_
_entity_poly.entity_id
_entity_poly.type
_entity_poly.pdbx_seq_one_letter_code
_entity_poly.pdbx_strand_id
1 'polypeptide(L)'
;MFINLNGIKANRRLHWTTVFSEKILLAVIGGLTMLAAGLDIVNLWEKQEILLADLFLYFIYAEIIGMIGAFYASSRIPVTLPIIIAITALCRVLIAQGKAIDEITLIAAAGAIFLLAGSAYIMSLKDKLSLEKKKLREDFAANNSGDL
;
A
#
# COMPACT_ATOMS: atom_id res chain seq x y z
N MET A 1 6.83 42.93 -11.09
CA MET A 1 6.48 41.73 -10.34
C MET A 1 7.29 40.58 -10.95
N PHE A 2 8.50 40.34 -10.44
CA PHE A 2 9.42 39.34 -11.00
C PHE A 2 9.05 37.95 -10.45
N ILE A 3 8.48 37.11 -11.29
CA ILE A 3 8.22 35.68 -10.96
C ILE A 3 9.58 34.99 -10.87
N ASN A 4 9.91 34.49 -9.69
CA ASN A 4 11.18 33.83 -9.41
C ASN A 4 11.23 32.45 -10.10
N LEU A 5 11.72 32.42 -11.34
CA LEU A 5 11.84 31.25 -12.18
C LEU A 5 12.81 30.18 -11.62
N ASN A 6 13.69 30.55 -10.69
CA ASN A 6 14.62 29.63 -10.05
C ASN A 6 13.92 28.68 -9.05
N GLY A 7 12.85 29.13 -8.38
CA GLY A 7 12.08 28.27 -7.47
C GLY A 7 11.33 27.15 -8.19
N ILE A 8 10.86 27.40 -9.41
CA ILE A 8 10.10 26.41 -10.20
C ILE A 8 11.01 25.30 -10.73
N LYS A 9 12.24 25.65 -11.13
CA LYS A 9 13.24 24.67 -11.61
C LYS A 9 13.81 23.82 -10.48
N ALA A 10 14.02 24.39 -9.30
CA ALA A 10 14.48 23.67 -8.11
C ALA A 10 13.41 22.66 -7.64
N ASN A 11 12.13 23.05 -7.62
CA ASN A 11 11.02 22.18 -7.21
C ASN A 11 10.83 20.99 -8.17
N ARG A 12 11.04 21.19 -9.48
CA ARG A 12 10.94 20.11 -10.48
C ARG A 12 12.10 19.11 -10.41
N ARG A 13 13.32 19.57 -10.06
CA ARG A 13 14.46 18.67 -9.85
C ARG A 13 14.33 17.86 -8.57
N LEU A 14 13.90 18.49 -7.47
CA LEU A 14 13.62 17.82 -6.21
C LEU A 14 12.54 16.74 -6.36
N HIS A 15 11.46 17.04 -7.07
CA HIS A 15 10.40 16.08 -7.34
C HIS A 15 10.90 14.87 -8.17
N TRP A 16 11.75 15.09 -9.15
CA TRP A 16 12.29 14.03 -10.00
C TRP A 16 13.28 13.13 -9.24
N THR A 17 14.16 13.71 -8.42
CA THR A 17 15.10 12.96 -7.57
C THR A 17 14.37 12.13 -6.52
N THR A 18 13.30 12.66 -5.91
CA THR A 18 12.51 11.92 -4.92
C THR A 18 11.81 10.72 -5.55
N VAL A 19 11.15 10.90 -6.68
CA VAL A 19 10.47 9.79 -7.39
C VAL A 19 11.46 8.73 -7.87
N PHE A 20 12.65 9.14 -8.29
CA PHE A 20 13.69 8.21 -8.73
C PHE A 20 14.27 7.40 -7.55
N SER A 21 14.58 8.04 -6.42
CA SER A 21 15.07 7.35 -5.22
C SER A 21 14.03 6.40 -4.64
N GLU A 22 12.74 6.77 -4.67
CA GLU A 22 11.64 5.92 -4.24
C GLU A 22 11.52 4.66 -5.10
N LYS A 23 11.60 4.78 -6.42
CA LYS A 23 11.58 3.64 -7.33
C LYS A 23 12.76 2.69 -7.13
N ILE A 24 13.96 3.23 -6.92
CA ILE A 24 15.15 2.41 -6.63
C ILE A 24 14.97 1.66 -5.31
N LEU A 25 14.53 2.35 -4.27
CA LEU A 25 14.31 1.74 -2.95
C LEU A 25 13.27 0.61 -3.04
N LEU A 26 12.16 0.84 -3.74
CA LEU A 26 11.14 -0.18 -3.97
C LEU A 26 11.66 -1.38 -4.78
N ALA A 27 12.48 -1.13 -5.81
CA ALA A 27 13.11 -2.20 -6.57
C ALA A 27 14.06 -3.04 -5.71
N VAL A 28 14.84 -2.40 -4.82
CA VAL A 28 15.73 -3.09 -3.88
C VAL A 28 14.92 -3.92 -2.89
N ILE A 29 13.87 -3.34 -2.29
CA ILE A 29 12.99 -4.06 -1.36
C ILE A 29 12.34 -5.26 -2.05
N GLY A 30 11.82 -5.08 -3.27
CA GLY A 30 11.23 -6.17 -4.05
C GLY A 30 12.22 -7.27 -4.37
N GLY A 31 13.43 -6.93 -4.79
CA GLY A 31 14.49 -7.88 -5.06
C GLY A 31 14.92 -8.67 -3.81
N LEU A 32 15.10 -8.00 -2.68
CA LEU A 32 15.41 -8.64 -1.40
C LEU A 32 14.27 -9.53 -0.92
N THR A 33 13.02 -9.11 -1.09
CA THR A 33 11.84 -9.90 -0.72
C THR A 33 11.74 -11.17 -1.57
N MET A 34 11.97 -11.08 -2.88
CA MET A 34 12.01 -12.24 -3.76
C MET A 34 13.13 -13.22 -3.41
N LEU A 35 14.32 -12.68 -3.08
CA LEU A 35 15.45 -13.49 -2.66
C LEU A 35 15.14 -14.21 -1.34
N ALA A 36 14.62 -13.50 -0.34
CA ALA A 36 14.25 -14.06 0.95
C ALA A 36 13.18 -15.16 0.79
N ALA A 37 12.12 -14.89 0.02
CA ALA A 37 11.07 -15.86 -0.25
C ALA A 37 11.63 -17.13 -0.93
N GLY A 38 12.56 -16.97 -1.89
CA GLY A 38 13.21 -18.10 -2.55
C GLY A 38 14.05 -18.94 -1.60
N LEU A 39 14.84 -18.30 -0.73
CA LEU A 39 15.64 -19.00 0.29
C LEU A 39 14.76 -19.74 1.31
N ASP A 40 13.67 -19.12 1.74
CA ASP A 40 12.74 -19.75 2.69
C ASP A 40 12.02 -20.95 2.07
N ILE A 41 11.67 -20.91 0.78
CA ILE A 41 11.11 -22.07 0.05
C ILE A 41 12.11 -23.22 0.03
N VAL A 42 13.39 -22.96 -0.23
CA VAL A 42 14.44 -24.01 -0.22
C VAL A 42 14.59 -24.60 1.19
N ASN A 43 14.64 -23.74 2.22
CA ASN A 43 14.70 -24.17 3.62
C ASN A 43 13.49 -25.04 4.01
N LEU A 44 12.29 -24.68 3.53
CA LEU A 44 11.06 -25.42 3.80
C LEU A 44 11.12 -26.82 3.14
N TRP A 45 11.69 -26.91 1.96
CA TRP A 45 11.89 -28.18 1.27
C TRP A 45 12.83 -29.13 2.05
N GLU A 46 13.87 -28.58 2.67
CA GLU A 46 14.80 -29.35 3.48
C GLU A 46 14.17 -29.83 4.80
N LYS A 47 13.34 -28.98 5.43
CA LYS A 47 12.66 -29.30 6.70
C LYS A 47 11.55 -30.32 6.57
N GLN A 48 10.92 -30.44 5.40
CA GLN A 48 9.76 -31.31 5.12
C GLN A 48 8.55 -31.13 6.06
N GLU A 49 8.52 -30.10 6.86
CA GLU A 49 7.43 -29.75 7.77
C GLU A 49 6.97 -28.30 7.45
N ILE A 50 5.69 -28.14 7.18
CA ILE A 50 5.07 -26.83 6.92
C ILE A 50 4.35 -26.38 8.18
N LEU A 51 4.86 -25.35 8.81
CA LEU A 51 4.21 -24.71 9.94
C LEU A 51 3.29 -23.58 9.45
N LEU A 52 2.24 -23.31 10.24
CA LEU A 52 1.33 -22.19 9.95
C LEU A 52 2.09 -20.84 9.91
N ALA A 53 3.15 -20.70 10.71
CA ALA A 53 4.02 -19.53 10.72
C ALA A 53 4.71 -19.31 9.38
N ASP A 54 5.14 -20.38 8.70
CA ASP A 54 5.78 -20.30 7.38
C ASP A 54 4.79 -19.76 6.33
N LEU A 55 3.54 -20.21 6.38
CA LEU A 55 2.49 -19.69 5.49
C LEU A 55 2.23 -18.21 5.69
N PHE A 56 2.24 -17.73 6.95
CA PHE A 56 2.11 -16.29 7.22
C PHE A 56 3.29 -15.49 6.67
N LEU A 57 4.49 -16.03 6.73
CA LEU A 57 5.69 -15.39 6.18
C LEU A 57 5.57 -15.24 4.66
N TYR A 58 5.14 -16.28 3.94
CA TYR A 58 4.89 -16.20 2.49
C TYR A 58 3.80 -15.19 2.13
N PHE A 59 2.75 -15.08 2.95
CA PHE A 59 1.74 -14.04 2.78
C PHE A 59 2.34 -12.64 2.89
N ILE A 60 3.26 -12.40 3.83
CA ILE A 60 3.96 -11.12 3.97
C ILE A 60 4.78 -10.83 2.72
N TYR A 61 5.52 -11.80 2.20
CA TYR A 61 6.27 -11.63 0.96
C TYR A 61 5.38 -11.27 -0.23
N ALA A 62 4.27 -12.01 -0.40
CA ALA A 62 3.31 -11.75 -1.47
C ALA A 62 2.69 -10.35 -1.34
N GLU A 63 2.39 -9.90 -0.13
CA GLU A 63 1.82 -8.59 0.15
C GLU A 63 2.81 -7.45 -0.18
N ILE A 64 4.09 -7.59 0.19
CA ILE A 64 5.15 -6.62 -0.15
C ILE A 64 5.30 -6.52 -1.67
N ILE A 65 5.35 -7.66 -2.38
CA ILE A 65 5.46 -7.68 -3.84
C ILE A 65 4.23 -7.06 -4.49
N GLY A 66 3.02 -7.35 -3.95
CA GLY A 66 1.78 -6.76 -4.42
C GLY A 66 1.73 -5.24 -4.27
N MET A 67 2.25 -4.70 -3.14
CA MET A 67 2.37 -3.25 -2.92
C MET A 67 3.31 -2.60 -3.94
N ILE A 68 4.46 -3.22 -4.18
CA ILE A 68 5.43 -2.73 -5.15
C ILE A 68 4.82 -2.74 -6.54
N GLY A 69 4.12 -3.83 -6.92
CA GLY A 69 3.40 -3.94 -8.19
C GLY A 69 2.34 -2.84 -8.36
N ALA A 70 1.55 -2.58 -7.33
CA ALA A 70 0.55 -1.51 -7.33
C ALA A 70 1.18 -0.12 -7.49
N PHE A 71 2.35 0.12 -6.86
CA PHE A 71 3.10 1.37 -7.00
C PHE A 71 3.60 1.58 -8.44
N TYR A 72 4.11 0.53 -9.09
CA TYR A 72 4.57 0.62 -10.48
C TYR A 72 3.42 0.73 -11.49
N ALA A 73 2.27 0.13 -11.21
CA ALA A 73 1.08 0.18 -12.06
C ALA A 73 0.36 1.54 -11.98
N SER A 74 0.40 2.19 -10.83
CA SER A 74 -0.27 3.47 -10.59
C SER A 74 0.74 4.47 -10.03
N SER A 75 0.93 5.59 -10.70
CA SER A 75 1.82 6.68 -10.23
C SER A 75 1.38 7.31 -8.90
N ARG A 76 0.29 6.84 -8.32
CA ARG A 76 -0.23 7.23 -7.00
C ARG A 76 -0.54 5.99 -6.19
N ILE A 77 0.06 5.88 -5.01
CA ILE A 77 -0.30 4.84 -4.04
C ILE A 77 -1.71 5.17 -3.51
N PRO A 78 -2.70 4.28 -3.71
CA PRO A 78 -3.98 4.43 -3.04
C PRO A 78 -3.73 4.41 -1.53
N VAL A 79 -4.15 5.45 -0.82
CA VAL A 79 -3.92 5.55 0.65
C VAL A 79 -4.60 4.42 1.41
N THR A 80 -5.59 3.77 0.81
CA THR A 80 -6.27 2.59 1.34
C THR A 80 -5.38 1.35 1.45
N LEU A 81 -4.35 1.19 0.59
CA LEU A 81 -3.46 0.03 0.61
C LEU A 81 -2.72 -0.13 1.96
N PRO A 82 -2.02 0.90 2.50
CA PRO A 82 -1.38 0.80 3.80
C PRO A 82 -2.33 0.43 4.93
N ILE A 83 -3.58 0.89 4.88
CA ILE A 83 -4.58 0.58 5.91
C ILE A 83 -5.01 -0.89 5.83
N ILE A 84 -5.23 -1.42 4.63
CA ILE A 84 -5.56 -2.83 4.42
C ILE A 84 -4.42 -3.72 4.93
N ILE A 85 -3.17 -3.35 4.65
CA ILE A 85 -1.99 -4.07 5.14
C ILE A 85 -1.91 -4.06 6.66
N ALA A 86 -2.19 -2.92 7.30
CA ALA A 86 -2.24 -2.83 8.76
C ALA A 86 -3.31 -3.75 9.36
N ILE A 87 -4.50 -3.82 8.75
CA ILE A 87 -5.56 -4.71 9.17
C ILE A 87 -5.13 -6.18 9.03
N THR A 88 -4.60 -6.57 7.87
CA THR A 88 -4.16 -7.96 7.64
C THR A 88 -3.01 -8.36 8.55
N ALA A 89 -2.08 -7.45 8.86
CA ALA A 89 -1.00 -7.68 9.82
C ALA A 89 -1.52 -7.93 11.23
N LEU A 90 -2.47 -7.12 11.72
CA LEU A 90 -3.12 -7.32 13.01
C LEU A 90 -3.87 -8.65 13.08
N CYS A 91 -4.63 -8.99 12.04
CA CYS A 91 -5.32 -10.27 11.94
C CYS A 91 -4.35 -11.46 12.03
N ARG A 92 -3.18 -11.38 11.35
CA ARG A 92 -2.16 -12.44 11.42
C ARG A 92 -1.59 -12.59 12.82
N VAL A 93 -1.27 -11.49 13.50
CA VAL A 93 -0.78 -11.53 14.88
C VAL A 93 -1.80 -12.21 15.79
N LEU A 94 -3.09 -11.90 15.66
CA LEU A 94 -4.14 -12.54 16.43
C LEU A 94 -4.25 -14.05 16.16
N ILE A 95 -4.17 -14.46 14.91
CA ILE A 95 -4.25 -15.88 14.52
C ILE A 95 -2.99 -16.65 14.96
N ALA A 96 -1.80 -16.05 14.79
CA ALA A 96 -0.53 -16.70 15.13
C ALA A 96 -0.35 -16.93 16.64
N GLN A 97 -0.82 -16.00 17.47
CA GLN A 97 -0.69 -16.09 18.91
C GLN A 97 -1.74 -17.02 19.57
N GLY A 98 -2.85 -17.28 18.90
CA GLY A 98 -3.87 -18.24 19.33
C GLY A 98 -4.30 -18.09 20.79
N LYS A 99 -4.15 -19.17 21.58
CA LYS A 99 -4.55 -19.22 22.99
C LYS A 99 -3.63 -18.44 23.98
N ALA A 100 -2.52 -17.90 23.50
CA ALA A 100 -1.55 -17.19 24.36
C ALA A 100 -1.87 -15.69 24.49
N ILE A 101 -2.92 -15.18 23.82
CA ILE A 101 -3.29 -13.76 23.87
C ILE A 101 -4.14 -13.52 25.11
N ASP A 102 -3.78 -12.49 25.86
CA ASP A 102 -4.58 -11.95 26.94
C ASP A 102 -5.89 -11.34 26.40
N GLU A 103 -6.99 -11.51 27.13
CA GLU A 103 -8.33 -11.07 26.72
C GLU A 103 -8.37 -9.57 26.39
N ILE A 104 -7.65 -8.75 27.15
CA ILE A 104 -7.58 -7.29 26.94
C ILE A 104 -6.88 -6.98 25.63
N THR A 105 -5.82 -7.68 25.31
CA THR A 105 -5.06 -7.52 24.06
C THR A 105 -5.91 -7.91 22.85
N LEU A 106 -6.72 -8.95 22.98
CA LEU A 106 -7.66 -9.38 21.93
C LEU A 106 -8.71 -8.31 21.65
N ILE A 107 -9.32 -7.75 22.70
CA ILE A 107 -10.32 -6.67 22.56
C ILE A 107 -9.67 -5.40 21.97
N ALA A 108 -8.48 -5.04 22.43
CA ALA A 108 -7.76 -3.88 21.91
C ALA A 108 -7.42 -4.04 20.42
N ALA A 109 -6.95 -5.21 20.01
CA ALA A 109 -6.65 -5.50 18.61
C ALA A 109 -7.92 -5.50 17.73
N ALA A 110 -9.02 -6.09 18.20
CA ALA A 110 -10.31 -6.05 17.51
C ALA A 110 -10.81 -4.61 17.34
N GLY A 111 -10.68 -3.77 18.37
CA GLY A 111 -11.00 -2.35 18.32
C GLY A 111 -10.12 -1.59 17.31
N ALA A 112 -8.83 -1.87 17.28
CA ALA A 112 -7.90 -1.28 16.32
C ALA A 112 -8.26 -1.65 14.86
N ILE A 113 -8.60 -2.92 14.61
CA ILE A 113 -9.05 -3.39 13.29
C ILE A 113 -10.33 -2.66 12.88
N PHE A 114 -11.28 -2.51 13.79
CA PHE A 114 -12.54 -1.81 13.52
C PHE A 114 -12.31 -0.34 13.18
N LEU A 115 -11.44 0.36 13.90
CA LEU A 115 -11.07 1.75 13.63
C LEU A 115 -10.37 1.90 12.28
N LEU A 116 -9.45 1.00 11.95
CA LEU A 116 -8.75 0.98 10.67
C LEU A 116 -9.71 0.71 9.52
N ALA A 117 -10.62 -0.25 9.67
CA ALA A 117 -11.65 -0.56 8.67
C ALA A 117 -12.59 0.64 8.42
N GLY A 118 -13.00 1.33 9.48
CA GLY A 118 -13.77 2.57 9.40
C GLY A 118 -13.01 3.68 8.65
N SER A 119 -11.74 3.86 8.95
CA SER A 119 -10.86 4.81 8.25
C SER A 119 -10.72 4.47 6.76
N ALA A 120 -10.52 3.19 6.42
CA ALA A 120 -10.44 2.72 5.04
C ALA A 120 -11.74 3.00 4.27
N TYR A 121 -12.88 2.78 4.90
CA TYR A 121 -14.18 3.04 4.30
C TYR A 121 -14.40 4.53 4.00
N ILE A 122 -14.11 5.42 4.95
CA ILE A 122 -14.22 6.88 4.77
C ILE A 122 -13.28 7.35 3.65
N MET A 123 -12.06 6.82 3.59
CA MET A 123 -11.09 7.17 2.57
C MET A 123 -11.54 6.71 1.18
N SER A 124 -12.07 5.50 1.07
CA SER A 124 -12.63 4.96 -0.18
C SER A 124 -13.81 5.77 -0.69
N LEU A 125 -14.68 6.25 0.20
CA LEU A 125 -15.79 7.15 -0.16
C LEU A 125 -15.26 8.48 -0.72
N LYS A 126 -14.24 9.06 -0.09
CA LYS A 126 -13.63 10.31 -0.56
C LYS A 126 -13.00 10.15 -1.94
N ASP A 127 -12.34 9.03 -2.21
CA ASP A 127 -11.74 8.75 -3.50
C ASP A 127 -12.81 8.60 -4.61
N LYS A 128 -13.91 7.90 -4.33
CA LYS A 128 -15.05 7.80 -5.25
C LYS A 128 -15.65 9.16 -5.59
N LEU A 129 -15.93 9.98 -4.58
CA LEU A 129 -16.47 11.33 -4.77
C LEU A 129 -15.53 12.25 -5.55
N SER A 130 -14.23 12.10 -5.37
CA SER A 130 -13.20 12.85 -6.11
C SER A 130 -13.17 12.47 -7.60
N LEU A 131 -13.28 11.17 -7.89
CA LEU A 131 -13.34 10.66 -9.27
C LEU A 131 -14.62 11.09 -9.99
N GLU A 132 -15.75 11.06 -9.30
CA GLU A 132 -17.04 11.50 -9.85
C GLU A 132 -17.05 12.98 -10.18
N LYS A 133 -16.52 13.83 -9.27
CA LYS A 133 -16.33 15.26 -9.54
C LYS A 133 -15.40 15.52 -10.74
N LYS A 134 -14.38 14.69 -10.92
CA LYS A 134 -13.46 14.83 -12.05
C LYS A 134 -14.16 14.50 -13.36
N LYS A 135 -14.93 13.40 -13.41
CA LYS A 135 -15.72 13.02 -14.57
C LYS A 135 -16.73 14.10 -14.96
N LEU A 136 -17.50 14.61 -13.98
CA LEU A 136 -18.44 15.69 -14.22
C LEU A 136 -17.76 16.94 -14.82
N ARG A 137 -16.57 17.31 -14.35
CA ARG A 137 -15.82 18.44 -14.92
C ARG A 137 -15.36 18.18 -16.35
N GLU A 138 -14.94 16.97 -16.66
CA GLU A 138 -14.52 16.57 -18.02
C GLU A 138 -15.72 16.58 -18.97
N ASP A 139 -16.89 16.09 -18.53
CA ASP A 139 -18.13 16.10 -19.32
C ASP A 139 -18.63 17.53 -19.60
N PHE A 140 -18.58 18.41 -18.58
CA PHE A 140 -18.92 19.82 -18.76
C PHE A 140 -17.97 20.55 -19.71
N ALA A 141 -16.67 20.23 -19.64
CA ALA A 141 -15.67 20.83 -20.53
C ALA A 141 -15.85 20.35 -21.98
N ALA A 142 -16.17 19.07 -22.18
CA ALA A 142 -16.42 18.49 -23.49
C ALA A 142 -17.70 19.06 -24.15
N ASN A 143 -18.78 19.24 -23.36
CA ASN A 143 -20.04 19.79 -23.86
C ASN A 143 -19.92 21.28 -24.25
N ASN A 144 -19.10 22.04 -23.50
CA ASN A 144 -18.91 23.47 -23.76
C ASN A 144 -17.93 23.75 -24.92
N SER A 145 -17.16 22.75 -25.38
CA SER A 145 -16.28 22.86 -26.56
C SER A 145 -16.94 22.40 -27.85
N GLY A 146 -18.13 21.80 -27.78
CA GLY A 146 -18.91 21.39 -28.92
C GLY A 146 -19.87 22.45 -29.48
N ASP A 147 -20.03 23.57 -28.73
CA ASP A 147 -20.94 24.67 -29.12
C ASP A 147 -20.21 25.89 -29.73
N LEU A 148 -18.92 25.78 -30.08
CA LEU A 148 -18.11 26.77 -30.79
C LEU A 148 -17.68 26.25 -32.17
#